data_73926263e6e3b79aab24c9f1f0e27cb0
#
_entry.id   73926263e6e3b79aab24c9f1f0e27cb0
#
_cell.length_a   1.000
_cell.length_b   1.000
_cell.length_c   1.000
_cell.angle_alpha   90.00
_cell.angle_beta   90.00
_cell.angle_gamma   90.00
#
_symmetry.space_group_name_H-M   'P 1'
#
loop_
_entity.id
_entity.type
_entity.pdbx_description
1 polymer ?
#
loop_
_entity_poly.entity_id
_entity_poly.type
_entity_poly.pdbx_seq_one_letter_code
_entity_poly.pdbx_strand_id
1 'polypeptide(L)'
;SIFGNIKRRVEEGRWEPNGGSWIEPDCNIPSGESLTRHFLYGQSFLKEELDYRADQFWMPDVFGYSASIPQILKLCGISGFLTTKLSWNEENRFPYDTFLWSGIDGTQVLTHFNTSHCWPDPETLVAQTMDIQHKDIQDTRLCSFGYGDGGGGPLTEMLEAAPYLK
;
A
#
# COMPACT_ATOMS: atom_id res chain seq x y z
N SER A 1 -19.35 -12.81 -15.50
CA SER A 1 -19.54 -11.96 -14.30
C SER A 1 -18.33 -11.05 -14.10
N ILE A 2 -18.49 -9.94 -13.40
CA ILE A 2 -17.38 -9.02 -13.04
C ILE A 2 -16.29 -9.79 -12.30
N PHE A 3 -16.66 -10.59 -11.32
CA PHE A 3 -15.70 -11.39 -10.55
C PHE A 3 -14.92 -12.39 -11.41
N GLY A 4 -15.57 -13.02 -12.42
CA GLY A 4 -14.87 -13.88 -13.36
C GLY A 4 -13.84 -13.13 -14.23
N ASN A 5 -14.12 -11.87 -14.57
CA ASN A 5 -13.14 -11.04 -15.25
C ASN A 5 -11.96 -10.67 -14.34
N ILE A 6 -12.21 -10.40 -13.05
CA ILE A 6 -11.15 -10.16 -12.07
C ILE A 6 -10.23 -11.38 -11.97
N LYS A 7 -10.79 -12.58 -11.75
CA LYS A 7 -10.01 -13.84 -11.69
C LYS A 7 -9.09 -13.99 -12.90
N ARG A 8 -9.63 -13.81 -14.10
CA ARG A 8 -8.84 -13.89 -15.34
C ARG A 8 -7.70 -12.86 -15.38
N ARG A 9 -7.93 -11.61 -14.91
CA ARG A 9 -6.89 -10.60 -14.91
C ARG A 9 -5.78 -10.86 -13.88
N VAL A 10 -6.13 -11.51 -12.77
CA VAL A 10 -5.15 -12.00 -11.79
C VAL A 10 -4.32 -13.14 -12.39
N GLU A 11 -4.96 -14.13 -13.02
CA GLU A 11 -4.29 -15.24 -13.72
C GLU A 11 -3.34 -14.75 -14.82
N GLU A 12 -3.73 -13.71 -15.57
CA GLU A 12 -2.92 -13.07 -16.60
C GLU A 12 -1.76 -12.21 -16.03
N GLY A 13 -1.65 -12.04 -14.69
CA GLY A 13 -0.70 -11.14 -14.05
C GLY A 13 -0.94 -9.65 -14.31
N ARG A 14 -2.15 -9.28 -14.71
CA ARG A 14 -2.54 -7.89 -15.01
C ARG A 14 -3.26 -7.19 -13.86
N TRP A 15 -3.65 -7.92 -12.87
CA TRP A 15 -4.23 -7.41 -11.63
C TRP A 15 -3.52 -8.09 -10.46
N GLU A 16 -2.91 -7.30 -9.63
CA GLU A 16 -2.23 -7.74 -8.43
C GLU A 16 -3.12 -7.42 -7.22
N PRO A 17 -3.72 -8.43 -6.56
CA PRO A 17 -4.52 -8.23 -5.35
C PRO A 17 -3.62 -7.86 -4.18
N ASN A 18 -3.66 -6.62 -3.75
CA ASN A 18 -2.85 -6.11 -2.64
C ASN A 18 -3.62 -6.02 -1.33
N GLY A 19 -2.88 -5.80 -0.23
CA GLY A 19 -3.40 -5.57 1.10
C GLY A 19 -3.30 -6.78 2.01
N GLY A 20 -3.63 -7.97 1.56
CA GLY A 20 -3.56 -9.22 2.35
C GLY A 20 -4.50 -9.30 3.54
N SER A 21 -5.14 -8.21 3.90
CA SER A 21 -6.09 -8.06 5.00
C SER A 21 -7.52 -8.15 4.49
N TRP A 22 -8.45 -8.57 5.36
CA TRP A 22 -9.87 -8.68 5.02
C TRP A 22 -10.52 -7.34 4.68
N ILE A 23 -10.15 -6.30 5.43
CA ILE A 23 -10.54 -4.90 5.19
C ILE A 23 -9.34 -3.99 5.44
N GLU A 24 -9.48 -2.70 5.27
CA GLU A 24 -8.58 -1.66 5.77
C GLU A 24 -8.90 -1.36 7.25
N PRO A 25 -8.27 -2.05 8.22
CA PRO A 25 -8.63 -1.91 9.63
C PRO A 25 -7.98 -0.67 10.24
N ASP A 26 -8.63 -0.12 11.27
CA ASP A 26 -7.91 0.71 12.23
C ASP A 26 -6.74 -0.10 12.81
N CYS A 27 -5.58 0.51 12.98
CA CYS A 27 -4.36 -0.16 13.40
C CYS A 27 -3.91 0.19 14.82
N ASN A 28 -4.69 0.96 15.58
CA ASN A 28 -4.39 1.35 16.95
C ASN A 28 -5.37 0.78 17.98
N ILE A 29 -6.66 0.79 17.66
CA ILE A 29 -7.73 0.38 18.59
C ILE A 29 -7.91 -1.14 18.66
N PRO A 30 -7.91 -1.89 17.54
CA PRO A 30 -8.10 -3.34 17.59
C PRO A 30 -6.97 -4.06 18.32
N SER A 31 -7.30 -5.19 18.95
CA SER A 31 -6.29 -6.06 19.53
C SER A 31 -5.40 -6.71 18.46
N GLY A 32 -4.21 -7.17 18.85
CA GLY A 32 -3.32 -7.92 17.95
C GLY A 32 -3.98 -9.19 17.41
N GLU A 33 -4.84 -9.85 18.19
CA GLU A 33 -5.65 -11.00 17.74
C GLU A 33 -6.62 -10.60 16.62
N SER A 34 -7.32 -9.47 16.75
CA SER A 34 -8.21 -8.98 15.69
C SER A 34 -7.44 -8.66 14.41
N LEU A 35 -6.30 -7.99 14.51
CA LEU A 35 -5.45 -7.70 13.36
C LEU A 35 -4.95 -8.97 12.69
N THR A 36 -4.51 -9.96 13.47
CA THR A 36 -4.08 -11.27 12.93
C THR A 36 -5.21 -11.95 12.17
N ARG A 37 -6.45 -11.89 12.66
CA ARG A 37 -7.61 -12.45 11.98
C ARG A 37 -7.94 -11.75 10.66
N HIS A 38 -7.73 -10.44 10.56
CA HIS A 38 -7.85 -9.74 9.28
C HIS A 38 -6.94 -10.34 8.21
N PHE A 39 -5.69 -10.66 8.55
CA PHE A 39 -4.78 -11.32 7.61
C PHE A 39 -5.17 -12.76 7.35
N LEU A 40 -5.58 -13.51 8.37
CA LEU A 40 -6.02 -14.89 8.21
C LEU A 40 -7.17 -14.99 7.21
N TYR A 41 -8.23 -14.20 7.39
CA TYR A 41 -9.39 -14.21 6.50
C TYR A 41 -9.05 -13.64 5.12
N GLY A 42 -8.32 -12.53 5.06
CA GLY A 42 -7.92 -11.91 3.79
C GLY A 42 -7.07 -12.84 2.93
N GLN A 43 -6.03 -13.43 3.51
CA GLN A 43 -5.15 -14.36 2.80
C GLN A 43 -5.87 -15.65 2.40
N SER A 44 -6.75 -16.19 3.25
CA SER A 44 -7.57 -17.37 2.91
C SER A 44 -8.47 -17.08 1.71
N PHE A 45 -9.18 -15.94 1.73
CA PHE A 45 -10.02 -15.52 0.62
C PHE A 45 -9.23 -15.35 -0.68
N LEU A 46 -8.10 -14.66 -0.64
CA LEU A 46 -7.25 -14.47 -1.82
C LEU A 46 -6.75 -15.81 -2.37
N LYS A 47 -6.37 -16.75 -1.49
CA LYS A 47 -5.92 -18.08 -1.90
C LYS A 47 -7.04 -18.92 -2.49
N GLU A 48 -8.19 -18.96 -1.85
CA GLU A 48 -9.34 -19.80 -2.27
C GLU A 48 -9.97 -19.28 -3.55
N GLU A 49 -10.12 -17.95 -3.67
CA GLU A 49 -10.86 -17.36 -4.77
C GLU A 49 -10.00 -16.94 -5.96
N LEU A 50 -8.74 -16.59 -5.75
CA LEU A 50 -7.86 -16.03 -6.78
C LEU A 50 -6.56 -16.83 -6.98
N ASP A 51 -6.35 -17.90 -6.21
CA ASP A 51 -5.07 -18.63 -6.11
C ASP A 51 -3.86 -17.70 -5.91
N TYR A 52 -4.07 -16.64 -5.14
CA TYR A 52 -3.11 -15.58 -4.91
C TYR A 52 -2.75 -15.45 -3.43
N ARG A 53 -1.55 -14.99 -3.13
CA ARG A 53 -1.11 -14.63 -1.79
C ARG A 53 -0.47 -13.25 -1.83
N ALA A 54 -1.05 -12.31 -1.12
CA ALA A 54 -0.49 -10.98 -1.01
C ALA A 54 0.72 -10.98 -0.05
N ASP A 55 1.76 -10.26 -0.40
CA ASP A 55 2.97 -10.06 0.41
C ASP A 55 3.16 -8.59 0.84
N GLN A 56 2.22 -7.72 0.45
CA GLN A 56 2.21 -6.31 0.78
C GLN A 56 0.97 -5.97 1.61
N PHE A 57 1.14 -5.17 2.66
CA PHE A 57 0.06 -4.56 3.40
C PHE A 57 -0.15 -3.12 2.92
N TRP A 58 -1.25 -2.91 2.23
CA TRP A 58 -1.57 -1.65 1.58
C TRP A 58 -2.56 -0.86 2.42
N MET A 59 -2.10 0.20 3.10
CA MET A 59 -2.88 0.98 4.07
C MET A 59 -2.77 2.49 3.79
N PRO A 60 -3.36 2.97 2.70
CA PRO A 60 -3.17 4.36 2.30
C PRO A 60 -3.85 5.36 3.24
N ASP A 61 -4.95 4.98 3.91
CA ASP A 61 -5.85 5.95 4.55
C ASP A 61 -6.05 5.75 6.06
N VAL A 62 -5.22 4.97 6.74
CA VAL A 62 -5.31 4.73 8.18
C VAL A 62 -4.45 5.71 8.97
N PHE A 63 -5.04 6.28 10.02
CA PHE A 63 -4.50 7.40 10.79
C PHE A 63 -3.68 6.95 12.01
N GLY A 64 -2.65 6.18 11.77
CA GLY A 64 -1.71 5.72 12.79
C GLY A 64 -1.60 4.20 12.89
N TYR A 65 -0.47 3.74 13.41
CA TYR A 65 -0.09 2.34 13.39
C TYR A 65 0.57 1.95 14.71
N SER A 66 0.08 0.87 15.30
CA SER A 66 0.71 0.30 16.50
C SER A 66 2.12 -0.20 16.19
N ALA A 67 3.04 -0.02 17.12
CA ALA A 67 4.41 -0.51 17.01
C ALA A 67 4.53 -2.06 16.99
N SER A 68 3.43 -2.80 17.21
CA SER A 68 3.36 -4.25 17.05
C SER A 68 3.04 -4.70 15.62
N ILE A 69 2.68 -3.80 14.72
CA ILE A 69 2.32 -4.14 13.33
C ILE A 69 3.44 -4.91 12.60
N PRO A 70 4.72 -4.52 12.63
CA PRO A 70 5.78 -5.26 11.95
C PRO A 70 5.84 -6.74 12.34
N GLN A 71 5.69 -7.05 13.61
CA GLN A 71 5.64 -8.43 14.13
C GLN A 71 4.46 -9.21 13.53
N ILE A 72 3.26 -8.62 13.55
CA ILE A 72 2.05 -9.25 13.03
C ILE A 72 2.19 -9.49 11.51
N LEU A 73 2.65 -8.50 10.76
CA LEU A 73 2.87 -8.60 9.32
C LEU A 73 3.82 -9.76 8.98
N LYS A 74 4.96 -9.81 9.66
CA LYS A 74 5.98 -10.84 9.42
C LYS A 74 5.44 -12.25 9.68
N LEU A 75 4.71 -12.44 10.80
CA LEU A 75 4.09 -13.72 11.15
C LEU A 75 2.99 -14.12 10.17
N CYS A 76 2.31 -13.16 9.56
CA CYS A 76 1.29 -13.40 8.53
C CYS A 76 1.86 -13.54 7.10
N GLY A 77 3.19 -13.49 6.94
CA GLY A 77 3.87 -13.64 5.65
C GLY A 77 3.87 -12.40 4.78
N ILE A 78 3.62 -11.22 5.36
CA ILE A 78 3.69 -9.93 4.71
C ILE A 78 5.10 -9.37 4.87
N SER A 79 5.72 -8.95 3.76
CA SER A 79 7.10 -8.46 3.72
C SER A 79 7.21 -6.96 3.51
N GLY A 80 6.17 -6.33 2.97
CA GLY A 80 6.12 -4.90 2.68
C GLY A 80 4.91 -4.20 3.27
N PHE A 81 5.06 -2.91 3.55
CA PHE A 81 4.02 -2.05 4.09
C PHE A 81 3.99 -0.73 3.34
N LEU A 82 2.80 -0.28 2.96
CA LEU A 82 2.60 1.01 2.32
C LEU A 82 1.58 1.85 3.08
N THR A 83 1.89 3.13 3.25
CA THR A 83 0.95 4.13 3.79
C THR A 83 1.14 5.49 3.14
N THR A 84 0.16 6.38 3.30
CA THR A 84 0.23 7.79 2.88
C THR A 84 0.03 8.76 4.05
N LYS A 85 -0.50 8.30 5.18
CA LYS A 85 -0.95 9.16 6.27
C LYS A 85 0.15 9.73 7.17
N LEU A 86 1.40 9.37 6.97
CA LEU A 86 2.54 10.03 7.63
C LEU A 86 2.71 11.50 7.15
N SER A 87 2.07 11.88 6.03
CA SER A 87 2.05 13.27 5.54
C SER A 87 1.13 14.19 6.34
N TRP A 88 0.22 13.64 7.14
CA TRP A 88 -0.74 14.39 7.94
C TRP A 88 -0.15 14.78 9.29
N ASN A 89 1.02 15.39 9.27
CA ASN A 89 1.73 15.89 10.43
C ASN A 89 1.93 17.40 10.27
N GLU A 90 1.41 18.18 11.20
CA GLU A 90 1.45 19.64 11.15
C GLU A 90 2.81 20.23 11.57
N GLU A 91 3.60 19.49 12.36
CA GLU A 91 4.84 20.03 12.94
C GLU A 91 6.09 19.62 12.17
N ASN A 92 6.18 18.34 11.78
CA ASN A 92 7.40 17.80 11.19
C ASN A 92 7.11 16.95 9.97
N ARG A 93 7.83 17.18 8.89
CA ARG A 93 7.80 16.27 7.75
C ARG A 93 8.50 14.96 8.11
N PHE A 94 7.87 13.83 7.77
CA PHE A 94 8.51 12.52 7.91
C PHE A 94 9.72 12.45 6.95
N PRO A 95 10.92 12.07 7.43
CA PRO A 95 12.16 12.30 6.68
C PRO A 95 12.50 11.22 5.65
N TYR A 96 11.71 10.13 5.54
CA TYR A 96 11.99 9.00 4.68
C TYR A 96 10.79 8.64 3.81
N ASP A 97 11.01 8.28 2.54
CA ASP A 97 9.97 7.69 1.69
C ASP A 97 10.03 6.16 1.75
N THR A 98 11.23 5.59 1.86
CA THR A 98 11.42 4.14 1.98
C THR A 98 12.36 3.87 3.16
N PHE A 99 11.95 2.98 4.05
CA PHE A 99 12.72 2.67 5.27
C PHE A 99 12.37 1.29 5.82
N LEU A 100 13.21 0.80 6.71
CA LEU A 100 12.90 -0.39 7.50
C LEU A 100 12.22 0.06 8.80
N TRP A 101 10.95 -0.28 8.93
CA TRP A 101 10.20 -0.04 10.15
C TRP A 101 10.44 -1.18 11.14
N SER A 102 11.05 -0.86 12.29
CA SER A 102 11.26 -1.81 13.38
C SER A 102 10.10 -1.76 14.38
N GLY A 103 9.49 -2.90 14.62
CA GLY A 103 8.48 -3.08 15.66
C GLY A 103 9.09 -3.12 17.07
N ILE A 104 8.23 -3.23 18.09
CA ILE A 104 8.64 -3.25 19.50
C ILE A 104 9.49 -4.48 19.87
N ASP A 105 9.39 -5.55 19.11
CA ASP A 105 10.15 -6.80 19.28
C ASP A 105 11.43 -6.84 18.41
N GLY A 106 11.72 -5.76 17.68
CA GLY A 106 12.83 -5.68 16.74
C GLY A 106 12.56 -6.27 15.36
N THR A 107 11.39 -6.85 15.11
CA THR A 107 11.00 -7.32 13.77
C THR A 107 10.95 -6.14 12.80
N GLN A 108 11.51 -6.34 11.62
CA GLN A 108 11.56 -5.30 10.58
C GLN A 108 10.72 -5.63 9.36
N VAL A 109 10.06 -4.62 8.82
CA VAL A 109 9.32 -4.67 7.56
C VAL A 109 9.73 -3.51 6.65
N LEU A 110 9.90 -3.79 5.36
CA LEU A 110 10.16 -2.74 4.38
C LEU A 110 8.91 -1.88 4.25
N THR A 111 9.07 -0.59 4.44
CA THR A 111 7.96 0.36 4.43
C THR A 111 8.18 1.40 3.35
N HIS A 112 7.15 1.66 2.56
CA HIS A 112 7.12 2.76 1.62
C HIS A 112 6.03 3.76 1.99
N PHE A 113 6.41 5.02 1.98
CA PHE A 113 5.53 6.15 2.21
C PHE A 113 5.45 7.00 0.94
N ASN A 114 4.24 7.23 0.45
CA ASN A 114 4.02 8.13 -0.67
C ASN A 114 2.81 9.04 -0.43
N THR A 115 2.64 10.00 -1.32
CA THR A 115 1.40 10.78 -1.42
C THR A 115 0.41 10.03 -2.31
N SER A 116 -0.86 10.16 -2.01
CA SER A 116 -1.98 9.63 -2.79
C SER A 116 -2.67 10.73 -3.60
N HIS A 117 -3.62 10.34 -4.43
CA HIS A 117 -4.49 11.23 -5.21
C HIS A 117 -3.74 12.11 -6.23
N CYS A 118 -2.65 11.60 -6.80
CA CYS A 118 -1.97 12.32 -7.86
C CYS A 118 -2.58 12.02 -9.24
N TRP A 119 -2.39 12.95 -10.15
CA TRP A 119 -2.67 12.74 -11.56
C TRP A 119 -1.40 12.18 -12.23
N PRO A 120 -1.48 11.12 -13.05
CA PRO A 120 -0.33 10.58 -13.73
C PRO A 120 0.01 11.42 -14.97
N ASP A 121 0.59 12.58 -14.76
CA ASP A 121 1.07 13.48 -15.81
C ASP A 121 2.55 13.83 -15.59
N PRO A 122 3.25 14.34 -16.64
CA PRO A 122 4.68 14.64 -16.54
C PRO A 122 5.03 15.64 -15.44
N GLU A 123 4.20 16.65 -15.20
CA GLU A 123 4.45 17.68 -14.18
C GLU A 123 4.40 17.07 -12.78
N THR A 124 3.36 16.29 -12.49
CA THR A 124 3.20 15.57 -11.22
C THR A 124 4.35 14.60 -10.98
N LEU A 125 4.76 13.82 -12.00
CA LEU A 125 5.87 12.87 -11.85
C LEU A 125 7.20 13.56 -11.59
N VAL A 126 7.48 14.67 -12.28
CA VAL A 126 8.68 15.48 -12.03
C VAL A 126 8.64 16.04 -10.60
N ALA A 127 7.51 16.61 -10.17
CA ALA A 127 7.37 17.12 -8.81
C ALA A 127 7.60 16.03 -7.76
N GLN A 128 7.02 14.84 -7.94
CA GLN A 128 7.22 13.70 -7.03
C GLN A 128 8.68 13.22 -7.02
N THR A 129 9.34 13.20 -8.18
CA THR A 129 10.76 12.83 -8.28
C THR A 129 11.65 13.85 -7.57
N MET A 130 11.32 15.14 -7.70
CA MET A 130 12.06 16.20 -7.00
C MET A 130 11.86 16.15 -5.48
N ASP A 131 10.73 15.61 -5.03
CA ASP A 131 10.35 15.51 -3.63
C ASP A 131 10.88 14.25 -2.92
N ILE A 132 11.54 13.33 -3.62
CA ILE A 132 12.14 12.13 -3.02
C ILE A 132 13.10 12.52 -1.89
N GLN A 133 12.86 11.91 -0.71
CA GLN A 133 13.76 12.04 0.42
C GLN A 133 14.93 11.05 0.28
N HIS A 134 16.12 11.44 0.72
CA HIS A 134 17.31 10.59 0.65
C HIS A 134 17.62 10.05 -0.76
N LYS A 135 17.78 10.97 -1.71
CA LYS A 135 18.13 10.65 -3.12
C LYS A 135 19.46 9.93 -3.29
N ASP A 136 20.29 9.93 -2.27
CA ASP A 136 21.56 9.22 -2.18
C ASP A 136 21.41 7.70 -2.02
N ILE A 137 20.25 7.25 -1.52
CA ILE A 137 19.98 5.83 -1.27
C ILE A 137 18.79 5.28 -2.05
N GLN A 138 17.95 6.15 -2.62
CA GLN A 138 16.81 5.73 -3.45
C GLN A 138 16.57 6.71 -4.60
N ASP A 139 16.21 6.19 -5.73
CA ASP A 139 15.89 6.92 -6.97
C ASP A 139 14.46 6.64 -7.47
N THR A 140 13.73 5.82 -6.75
CA THR A 140 12.43 5.31 -7.18
C THR A 140 11.35 5.69 -6.16
N ARG A 141 10.18 6.07 -6.65
CA ARG A 141 9.00 6.35 -5.85
C ARG A 141 7.75 5.77 -6.51
N LEU A 142 6.85 5.23 -5.72
CA LEU A 142 5.55 4.79 -6.20
C LEU A 142 4.65 6.01 -6.46
N CYS A 143 4.06 6.07 -7.64
CA CYS A 143 3.02 7.04 -7.99
C CYS A 143 1.65 6.34 -7.95
N SER A 144 0.91 6.52 -6.87
CA SER A 144 -0.47 6.05 -6.77
C SER A 144 -1.41 7.08 -7.37
N PHE A 145 -2.23 6.68 -8.34
CA PHE A 145 -3.16 7.59 -9.01
C PHE A 145 -4.59 7.05 -9.04
N GLY A 146 -5.51 7.96 -9.20
CA GLY A 146 -6.96 7.73 -9.15
C GLY A 146 -7.63 8.60 -8.10
N TYR A 147 -8.95 8.63 -8.11
CA TYR A 147 -9.74 9.32 -7.10
C TYR A 147 -10.02 8.38 -5.92
N GLY A 148 -9.62 8.78 -4.71
CA GLY A 148 -9.75 8.00 -3.49
C GLY A 148 -11.04 8.25 -2.72
N ASP A 149 -11.25 9.48 -2.30
CA ASP A 149 -12.38 9.85 -1.47
C ASP A 149 -13.72 9.59 -2.17
N GLY A 150 -14.65 8.96 -1.46
CA GLY A 150 -15.96 8.64 -1.98
C GLY A 150 -16.02 7.38 -2.86
N GLY A 151 -15.00 6.55 -2.86
CA GLY A 151 -14.98 5.27 -3.59
C GLY A 151 -14.79 5.42 -5.09
N GLY A 152 -14.12 6.47 -5.54
CA GLY A 152 -13.71 6.67 -6.92
C GLY A 152 -12.56 5.74 -7.32
N GLY A 153 -12.13 5.86 -8.57
CA GLY A 153 -11.01 5.10 -9.12
C GLY A 153 -10.32 5.91 -10.22
N PRO A 154 -9.37 5.32 -10.95
CA PRO A 154 -8.75 6.01 -12.06
C PRO A 154 -9.74 6.27 -13.19
N LEU A 155 -9.62 7.43 -13.83
CA LEU A 155 -10.31 7.73 -15.08
C LEU A 155 -9.65 7.00 -16.25
N THR A 156 -10.40 6.86 -17.37
CA THR A 156 -9.88 6.28 -18.60
C THR A 156 -8.64 7.02 -19.09
N GLU A 157 -8.66 8.33 -19.03
CA GLU A 157 -7.55 9.21 -19.45
C GLU A 157 -6.28 8.97 -18.62
N MET A 158 -6.41 8.71 -17.32
CA MET A 158 -5.27 8.34 -16.45
C MET A 158 -4.67 7.01 -16.87
N LEU A 159 -5.50 6.02 -17.17
CA LEU A 159 -5.06 4.68 -17.59
C LEU A 159 -4.42 4.71 -18.99
N GLU A 160 -4.92 5.56 -19.88
CA GLU A 160 -4.37 5.76 -21.22
C GLU A 160 -3.04 6.53 -21.19
N ALA A 161 -2.90 7.50 -20.29
CA ALA A 161 -1.66 8.28 -20.14
C ALA A 161 -0.52 7.49 -19.49
N ALA A 162 -0.80 6.69 -18.48
CA ALA A 162 0.20 6.00 -17.66
C ALA A 162 1.28 5.20 -18.46
N PRO A 163 0.96 4.47 -19.55
CA PRO A 163 1.97 3.75 -20.35
C PRO A 163 3.01 4.63 -21.04
N TYR A 164 2.70 5.91 -21.23
CA TYR A 164 3.60 6.88 -21.90
C TYR A 164 4.51 7.64 -20.93
N LEU A 165 4.31 7.44 -19.63
CA LEU A 165 5.03 8.13 -18.56
C LEU A 165 6.17 7.26 -17.98
N LYS A 166 6.99 6.70 -18.85
CA LYS A 166 8.13 5.85 -18.48
C LYS A 166 9.42 6.64 -18.44
#